data_abc14fc276ecf9e09980ceac9f1ab7db
#
_entry.id   abc14fc276ecf9e09980ceac9f1ab7db
#
_cell.length_a   1.000
_cell.length_b   1.000
_cell.length_c   1.000
_cell.angle_alpha   90.00
_cell.angle_beta   90.00
_cell.angle_gamma   90.00
#
_symmetry.space_group_name_H-M   'P 1'
#
loop_
_entity.id
_entity.type
_entity.pdbx_description
1 polymer ?
#
loop_
_entity_poly.entity_id
_entity_poly.type
_entity_poly.pdbx_seq_one_letter_code
_entity_poly.pdbx_strand_id
1 'polypeptide(L)'
;MPKAMEGSSMFIVRTAILGIIISTIINAYLMTLPLPVLRKRDYMANYLIKRNNRIDIQNKRECAAFSTAYVLRHFGMEADGEELYTNFPNKMSSGNVYPKGIRRVLRKKGFKTNYYKGNLNTLKYEVSKGTPVIVFIKVHKDRNNLHFVPVVGYDKEYFYLSESLRHLVNCNDDNNSYNRKVPINEFKELWNVKNINMLLYSNTYITVHTIQS
;
A
#
# COMPACT_ATOMS: atom_id res chain seq x y z
N MET A 1 5.31 53.25 -14.28
CA MET A 1 4.91 51.97 -14.88
C MET A 1 5.26 50.69 -14.07
N PRO A 2 5.14 50.60 -12.75
CA PRO A 2 5.36 49.34 -12.02
C PRO A 2 4.11 48.57 -11.61
N LYS A 3 2.92 49.19 -11.55
CA LYS A 3 1.70 48.51 -11.02
C LYS A 3 1.14 47.34 -11.86
N ALA A 4 1.40 47.27 -13.18
CA ALA A 4 0.87 46.21 -14.04
C ALA A 4 1.62 44.87 -13.89
N MET A 5 2.89 44.90 -13.51
CA MET A 5 3.71 43.67 -13.28
C MET A 5 3.35 42.97 -11.98
N GLU A 6 3.02 43.71 -10.89
CA GLU A 6 2.58 43.10 -9.62
C GLU A 6 1.26 42.37 -9.73
N GLY A 7 0.29 42.91 -10.49
CA GLY A 7 -1.01 42.28 -10.71
C GLY A 7 -0.90 40.94 -11.45
N SER A 8 -0.02 40.86 -12.44
CA SER A 8 0.20 39.62 -13.23
C SER A 8 0.88 38.53 -12.37
N SER A 9 1.87 38.87 -11.57
CA SER A 9 2.56 37.93 -10.68
C SER A 9 1.61 37.35 -9.61
N MET A 10 0.78 38.24 -9.01
CA MET A 10 -0.19 37.81 -7.99
C MET A 10 -1.30 36.94 -8.58
N PHE A 11 -1.72 37.18 -9.81
CA PHE A 11 -2.69 36.33 -10.54
C PHE A 11 -2.11 34.94 -10.80
N ILE A 12 -0.89 34.82 -11.29
CA ILE A 12 -0.20 33.56 -11.54
C ILE A 12 -0.07 32.73 -10.23
N VAL A 13 0.33 33.37 -9.15
CA VAL A 13 0.48 32.71 -7.82
C VAL A 13 -0.88 32.19 -7.33
N ARG A 14 -1.95 32.98 -7.42
CA ARG A 14 -3.31 32.55 -7.03
C ARG A 14 -3.81 31.37 -7.85
N THR A 15 -3.59 31.39 -9.17
CA THR A 15 -3.99 30.31 -10.06
C THR A 15 -3.21 29.02 -9.76
N ALA A 16 -1.91 29.12 -9.49
CA ALA A 16 -1.09 27.99 -9.09
C ALA A 16 -1.56 27.38 -7.75
N ILE A 17 -1.84 28.20 -6.75
CA ILE A 17 -2.37 27.76 -5.45
C ILE A 17 -3.71 27.05 -5.63
N LEU A 18 -4.63 27.62 -6.41
CA LEU A 18 -5.93 27.01 -6.69
C LEU A 18 -5.77 25.65 -7.39
N GLY A 19 -4.87 25.55 -8.37
CA GLY A 19 -4.54 24.30 -9.05
C GLY A 19 -4.02 23.24 -8.10
N ILE A 20 -3.15 23.60 -7.15
CA ILE A 20 -2.63 22.69 -6.11
C ILE A 20 -3.76 22.21 -5.20
N ILE A 21 -4.63 23.11 -4.76
CA ILE A 21 -5.78 22.77 -3.89
C ILE A 21 -6.72 21.80 -4.62
N ILE A 22 -7.10 22.09 -5.85
CA ILE A 22 -7.97 21.22 -6.65
C ILE A 22 -7.31 19.84 -6.86
N SER A 23 -6.04 19.81 -7.23
CA SER A 23 -5.28 18.57 -7.39
C SER A 23 -5.24 17.75 -6.10
N THR A 24 -5.05 18.40 -4.96
CA THR A 24 -5.03 17.76 -3.64
C THR A 24 -6.40 17.16 -3.29
N ILE A 25 -7.49 17.90 -3.54
CA ILE A 25 -8.86 17.41 -3.33
C ILE A 25 -9.17 16.22 -4.23
N ILE A 26 -8.82 16.29 -5.52
CA ILE A 26 -9.01 15.19 -6.46
C ILE A 26 -8.22 13.97 -6.01
N ASN A 27 -6.95 14.13 -5.62
CA ASN A 27 -6.13 13.04 -5.09
C ASN A 27 -6.74 12.44 -3.82
N ALA A 28 -7.16 13.26 -2.87
CA ALA A 28 -7.82 12.80 -1.64
C ALA A 28 -9.08 12.00 -1.94
N TYR A 29 -9.91 12.44 -2.89
CA TYR A 29 -11.11 11.74 -3.32
C TYR A 29 -10.79 10.41 -4.01
N LEU A 30 -9.81 10.39 -4.92
CA LEU A 30 -9.41 9.18 -5.65
C LEU A 30 -8.78 8.13 -4.74
N MET A 31 -8.04 8.56 -3.75
CA MET A 31 -7.32 7.68 -2.82
C MET A 31 -8.18 7.17 -1.67
N THR A 32 -9.28 7.82 -1.36
CA THR A 32 -10.00 7.60 -0.11
C THR A 32 -9.07 7.84 1.09
N LEU A 33 -9.21 8.96 1.76
CA LEU A 33 -8.34 9.38 2.88
C LEU A 33 -8.11 8.23 3.86
N PRO A 34 -6.85 7.96 4.26
CA PRO A 34 -6.58 6.96 5.27
C PRO A 34 -7.06 7.44 6.64
N LEU A 35 -7.75 6.57 7.36
CA LEU A 35 -8.20 6.87 8.72
C LEU A 35 -7.01 6.78 9.69
N PRO A 36 -6.75 7.79 10.53
CA PRO A 36 -5.68 7.72 11.50
C PRO A 36 -6.00 6.68 12.59
N VAL A 37 -5.03 5.84 12.95
CA VAL A 37 -5.14 4.91 14.07
C VAL A 37 -4.37 5.48 15.26
N LEU A 38 -5.11 6.03 16.22
CA LEU A 38 -4.54 6.72 17.40
C LEU A 38 -4.42 5.80 18.61
N ARG A 39 -5.16 4.68 18.63
CA ARG A 39 -5.21 3.80 19.82
C ARG A 39 -4.01 2.86 19.86
N LYS A 40 -3.31 2.86 21.01
CA LYS A 40 -2.31 1.82 21.31
C LYS A 40 -3.03 0.47 21.41
N ARG A 41 -2.47 -0.56 20.79
CA ARG A 41 -2.99 -1.93 20.80
C ARG A 41 -1.87 -2.87 21.16
N ASP A 42 -2.18 -3.89 21.93
CA ASP A 42 -1.24 -4.93 22.26
C ASP A 42 -1.13 -5.91 21.09
N TYR A 43 0.07 -6.36 20.80
CA TYR A 43 0.38 -7.30 19.73
C TYR A 43 1.42 -8.32 20.22
N MET A 44 1.48 -9.48 19.58
CA MET A 44 2.46 -10.52 19.87
C MET A 44 3.88 -10.02 19.59
N ALA A 45 4.87 -10.51 20.35
CA ALA A 45 6.28 -10.16 20.13
C ALA A 45 6.78 -10.56 18.74
N ASN A 46 6.27 -11.67 18.21
CA ASN A 46 6.48 -12.15 16.85
C ASN A 46 5.17 -12.77 16.31
N TYR A 47 5.00 -12.76 15.02
CA TYR A 47 3.88 -13.41 14.36
C TYR A 47 4.21 -13.69 12.89
N LEU A 48 3.82 -14.88 12.42
CA LEU A 48 3.93 -15.25 11.02
C LEU A 48 2.66 -15.99 10.60
N ILE A 49 2.07 -15.58 9.51
CA ILE A 49 0.93 -16.27 8.88
C ILE A 49 1.46 -17.54 8.22
N LYS A 50 1.23 -18.69 8.86
CA LYS A 50 1.63 -20.02 8.37
C LYS A 50 0.52 -20.61 7.50
N ARG A 51 0.27 -20.00 6.37
CA ARG A 51 -0.69 -20.52 5.40
C ARG A 51 -0.01 -20.60 4.04
N ASN A 52 -0.03 -21.80 3.44
CA ASN A 52 0.46 -22.01 2.07
C ASN A 52 -0.22 -21.01 1.12
N ASN A 53 0.59 -20.36 0.33
CA ASN A 53 0.14 -19.43 -0.69
C ASN A 53 1.09 -19.50 -1.90
N ARG A 54 0.72 -18.88 -3.00
CA ARG A 54 1.58 -18.69 -4.16
C ARG A 54 2.06 -17.23 -4.18
N ILE A 55 3.36 -17.02 -4.39
CA ILE A 55 3.94 -15.70 -4.59
C ILE A 55 4.34 -15.59 -6.05
N ASP A 56 3.57 -14.83 -6.80
CA ASP A 56 3.82 -14.61 -8.23
C ASP A 56 4.71 -13.40 -8.43
N ILE A 57 5.56 -13.46 -9.44
CA ILE A 57 6.45 -12.35 -9.82
C ILE A 57 5.79 -11.53 -10.91
N GLN A 58 5.65 -10.24 -10.68
CA GLN A 58 5.06 -9.30 -11.62
C GLN A 58 6.03 -8.90 -12.74
N ASN A 59 5.50 -8.47 -13.87
CA ASN A 59 6.27 -7.87 -14.95
C ASN A 59 6.52 -6.39 -14.72
N LYS A 60 5.47 -5.54 -14.82
CA LYS A 60 5.61 -4.08 -14.69
C LYS A 60 4.36 -3.47 -14.04
N ARG A 61 4.54 -2.66 -12.98
CA ARG A 61 3.49 -1.80 -12.38
C ARG A 61 2.21 -2.50 -11.92
N GLU A 62 2.24 -3.81 -11.76
CA GLU A 62 1.11 -4.68 -11.45
C GLU A 62 0.99 -4.98 -9.95
N CYS A 63 1.83 -4.37 -9.12
CA CYS A 63 1.97 -4.67 -7.70
C CYS A 63 0.63 -4.66 -6.93
N ALA A 64 -0.29 -3.76 -7.29
CA ALA A 64 -1.60 -3.70 -6.68
C ALA A 64 -2.43 -4.96 -6.95
N ALA A 65 -2.38 -5.48 -8.19
CA ALA A 65 -3.10 -6.68 -8.58
C ALA A 65 -2.49 -7.94 -7.96
N PHE A 66 -1.17 -8.06 -7.98
CA PHE A 66 -0.43 -9.17 -7.36
C PHE A 66 -0.62 -9.21 -5.84
N SER A 67 -0.55 -8.07 -5.16
CA SER A 67 -0.87 -7.98 -3.73
C SER A 67 -2.32 -8.35 -3.44
N THR A 68 -3.25 -7.96 -4.30
CA THR A 68 -4.67 -8.31 -4.18
C THR A 68 -4.89 -9.80 -4.40
N ALA A 69 -4.27 -10.40 -5.44
CA ALA A 69 -4.34 -11.83 -5.72
C ALA A 69 -3.81 -12.66 -4.54
N TYR A 70 -2.65 -12.26 -3.97
CA TYR A 70 -2.11 -12.91 -2.79
C TYR A 70 -3.11 -12.92 -1.61
N VAL A 71 -3.75 -11.78 -1.33
CA VAL A 71 -4.75 -11.68 -0.25
C VAL A 71 -5.99 -12.52 -0.56
N LEU A 72 -6.49 -12.53 -1.79
CA LEU A 72 -7.63 -13.36 -2.19
C LEU A 72 -7.33 -14.84 -1.99
N ARG A 73 -6.16 -15.32 -2.41
CA ARG A 73 -5.72 -16.70 -2.20
C ARG A 73 -5.56 -17.04 -0.72
N HIS A 74 -5.13 -16.10 0.10
CA HIS A 74 -5.12 -16.27 1.56
C HIS A 74 -6.51 -16.60 2.09
N PHE A 75 -7.58 -16.06 1.53
CA PHE A 75 -8.95 -16.39 1.89
C PHE A 75 -9.53 -17.60 1.15
N GLY A 76 -8.72 -18.35 0.39
CA GLY A 76 -9.12 -19.56 -0.33
C GLY A 76 -9.81 -19.29 -1.66
N MET A 77 -9.71 -18.09 -2.21
CA MET A 77 -10.21 -17.75 -3.54
C MET A 77 -9.10 -17.89 -4.58
N GLU A 78 -9.37 -18.59 -5.68
CA GLU A 78 -8.46 -18.56 -6.82
C GLU A 78 -8.36 -17.13 -7.39
N ALA A 79 -7.13 -16.66 -7.57
CA ALA A 79 -6.85 -15.36 -8.12
C ALA A 79 -5.46 -15.31 -8.75
N ASP A 80 -5.39 -14.72 -9.93
CA ASP A 80 -4.16 -14.46 -10.66
C ASP A 80 -3.90 -12.95 -10.77
N GLY A 81 -2.64 -12.54 -10.59
CA GLY A 81 -2.26 -11.12 -10.59
C GLY A 81 -2.35 -10.47 -11.95
N GLU A 82 -1.95 -11.17 -13.02
CA GLU A 82 -1.99 -10.66 -14.40
C GLU A 82 -3.44 -10.54 -14.89
N GLU A 83 -4.26 -11.57 -14.63
CA GLU A 83 -5.67 -11.56 -14.96
C GLU A 83 -6.41 -10.42 -14.25
N LEU A 84 -6.19 -10.27 -12.94
CA LEU A 84 -6.77 -9.16 -12.18
C LEU A 84 -6.33 -7.81 -12.73
N TYR A 85 -5.05 -7.67 -13.11
CA TYR A 85 -4.52 -6.40 -13.59
C TYR A 85 -5.16 -5.96 -14.91
N THR A 86 -5.53 -6.87 -15.79
CA THR A 86 -6.16 -6.55 -17.08
C THR A 86 -7.34 -5.60 -16.90
N ASN A 87 -8.22 -5.87 -15.95
CA ASN A 87 -9.43 -5.08 -15.68
C ASN A 87 -9.39 -4.37 -14.32
N PHE A 88 -8.17 -4.09 -13.80
CA PHE A 88 -8.05 -3.50 -12.48
C PHE A 88 -8.59 -2.05 -12.47
N PRO A 89 -9.48 -1.69 -11.53
CA PRO A 89 -10.07 -0.35 -11.48
C PRO A 89 -9.08 0.69 -10.97
N ASN A 90 -9.34 1.96 -11.30
CA ASN A 90 -8.56 3.10 -10.82
C ASN A 90 -7.08 3.04 -11.22
N LYS A 91 -6.79 2.51 -12.42
CA LYS A 91 -5.47 2.63 -13.04
C LYS A 91 -5.24 4.06 -13.51
N MET A 92 -4.02 4.55 -13.29
CA MET A 92 -3.50 5.79 -13.86
C MET A 92 -3.07 5.53 -15.31
N SER A 93 -2.90 6.59 -16.11
CA SER A 93 -2.32 6.49 -17.46
C SER A 93 -0.93 5.83 -17.46
N SER A 94 -0.19 5.97 -16.38
CA SER A 94 1.10 5.30 -16.16
C SER A 94 1.00 3.79 -15.89
N GLY A 95 -0.19 3.23 -15.70
CA GLY A 95 -0.43 1.83 -15.31
C GLY A 95 -0.40 1.59 -13.79
N ASN A 96 0.05 2.55 -12.98
CA ASN A 96 -0.04 2.43 -11.53
C ASN A 96 -1.50 2.45 -11.05
N VAL A 97 -1.76 1.91 -9.87
CA VAL A 97 -3.11 1.82 -9.30
C VAL A 97 -3.19 2.61 -8.00
N TYR A 98 -4.31 3.31 -7.80
CA TYR A 98 -4.60 3.95 -6.52
C TYR A 98 -5.04 2.93 -5.44
N PRO A 99 -4.80 3.17 -4.14
CA PRO A 99 -5.28 2.30 -3.04
C PRO A 99 -6.78 1.99 -3.12
N LYS A 100 -7.59 2.93 -3.62
CA LYS A 100 -9.03 2.75 -3.88
C LYS A 100 -9.31 1.60 -4.84
N GLY A 101 -8.44 1.36 -5.82
CA GLY A 101 -8.57 0.25 -6.78
C GLY A 101 -8.51 -1.11 -6.08
N ILE A 102 -7.50 -1.33 -5.23
CA ILE A 102 -7.36 -2.54 -4.42
C ILE A 102 -8.62 -2.78 -3.58
N ARG A 103 -9.06 -1.75 -2.85
CA ARG A 103 -10.24 -1.84 -1.99
C ARG A 103 -11.52 -2.15 -2.79
N ARG A 104 -11.65 -1.59 -4.00
CA ARG A 104 -12.79 -1.83 -4.87
C ARG A 104 -12.84 -3.30 -5.34
N VAL A 105 -11.70 -3.86 -5.74
CA VAL A 105 -11.62 -5.29 -6.12
C VAL A 105 -12.00 -6.18 -4.96
N LEU A 106 -11.37 -5.98 -3.80
CA LEU A 106 -11.64 -6.79 -2.60
C LEU A 106 -13.10 -6.70 -2.13
N ARG A 107 -13.67 -5.50 -2.15
CA ARG A 107 -15.11 -5.31 -1.79
C ARG A 107 -16.04 -6.01 -2.78
N LYS A 108 -15.72 -5.97 -4.09
CA LYS A 108 -16.47 -6.68 -5.12
C LYS A 108 -16.45 -8.19 -4.95
N LYS A 109 -15.39 -8.71 -4.31
CA LYS A 109 -15.23 -10.12 -3.94
C LYS A 109 -15.83 -10.46 -2.56
N GLY A 110 -16.56 -9.55 -1.91
CA GLY A 110 -17.27 -9.79 -0.67
C GLY A 110 -16.46 -9.51 0.61
N PHE A 111 -15.35 -8.76 0.53
CA PHE A 111 -14.54 -8.43 1.70
C PHE A 111 -14.80 -7.01 2.21
N LYS A 112 -14.78 -6.83 3.53
CA LYS A 112 -14.68 -5.51 4.15
C LYS A 112 -13.22 -5.04 4.13
N THR A 113 -12.99 -3.81 3.72
CA THR A 113 -11.63 -3.24 3.67
C THR A 113 -11.56 -1.92 4.39
N ASN A 114 -10.48 -1.71 5.14
CA ASN A 114 -10.19 -0.40 5.73
C ASN A 114 -8.83 0.09 5.22
N TYR A 115 -8.71 1.41 5.05
CA TYR A 115 -7.47 2.07 4.68
C TYR A 115 -7.05 2.97 5.83
N TYR A 116 -5.89 2.68 6.41
CA TYR A 116 -5.42 3.31 7.63
C TYR A 116 -4.08 4.00 7.43
N LYS A 117 -3.86 5.04 8.23
CA LYS A 117 -2.55 5.61 8.51
C LYS A 117 -2.19 5.27 9.96
N GLY A 118 -1.05 4.62 10.17
CA GLY A 118 -0.65 4.14 11.49
C GLY A 118 0.85 4.20 11.74
N ASN A 119 1.32 3.32 12.59
CA ASN A 119 2.72 3.14 12.94
C ASN A 119 3.07 1.63 13.01
N LEU A 120 4.32 1.28 13.30
CA LEU A 120 4.76 -0.11 13.35
C LEU A 120 3.92 -0.97 14.33
N ASN A 121 3.51 -0.42 15.48
CA ASN A 121 2.73 -1.16 16.46
C ASN A 121 1.32 -1.47 15.93
N THR A 122 0.67 -0.50 15.26
CA THR A 122 -0.64 -0.73 14.66
C THR A 122 -0.57 -1.71 13.50
N LEU A 123 0.50 -1.68 12.69
CA LEU A 123 0.73 -2.65 11.63
C LEU A 123 0.94 -4.06 12.20
N LYS A 124 1.82 -4.21 13.19
CA LYS A 124 2.05 -5.49 13.88
C LYS A 124 0.76 -6.07 14.46
N TYR A 125 -0.05 -5.23 15.11
CA TYR A 125 -1.35 -5.63 15.63
C TYR A 125 -2.28 -6.15 14.51
N GLU A 126 -2.38 -5.47 13.37
CA GLU A 126 -3.25 -5.91 12.28
C GLU A 126 -2.75 -7.23 11.65
N VAL A 127 -1.45 -7.39 11.45
CA VAL A 127 -0.85 -8.65 10.95
C VAL A 127 -1.08 -9.80 11.93
N SER A 128 -0.98 -9.56 13.26
CA SER A 128 -1.20 -10.59 14.28
C SER A 128 -2.64 -11.11 14.38
N LYS A 129 -3.58 -10.52 13.64
CA LYS A 129 -4.93 -11.07 13.46
C LYS A 129 -4.99 -12.24 12.46
N GLY A 130 -3.87 -12.58 11.83
CA GLY A 130 -3.78 -13.72 10.91
C GLY A 130 -4.15 -13.41 9.47
N THR A 131 -4.28 -12.14 9.11
CA THR A 131 -4.60 -11.71 7.74
C THR A 131 -3.46 -10.87 7.15
N PRO A 132 -3.03 -11.11 5.90
CA PRO A 132 -2.05 -10.28 5.23
C PRO A 132 -2.51 -8.82 5.14
N VAL A 133 -1.61 -7.90 5.45
CA VAL A 133 -1.88 -6.47 5.41
C VAL A 133 -1.13 -5.85 4.24
N ILE A 134 -1.83 -5.22 3.30
CA ILE A 134 -1.18 -4.57 2.16
C ILE A 134 -0.66 -3.21 2.59
N VAL A 135 0.66 -3.01 2.51
CA VAL A 135 1.32 -1.73 2.75
C VAL A 135 1.71 -1.05 1.45
N PHE A 136 1.92 0.24 1.52
CA PHE A 136 2.40 1.04 0.40
C PHE A 136 3.75 1.65 0.78
N ILE A 137 4.82 1.15 0.16
CA ILE A 137 6.21 1.45 0.52
C ILE A 137 6.98 1.97 -0.70
N LYS A 138 8.12 2.60 -0.46
CA LYS A 138 9.13 2.83 -1.50
C LYS A 138 9.79 1.52 -1.92
N VAL A 139 10.13 1.39 -3.20
CA VAL A 139 10.95 0.27 -3.70
C VAL A 139 12.38 0.38 -3.16
N HIS A 140 12.93 1.60 -3.15
CA HIS A 140 14.25 1.93 -2.62
C HIS A 140 14.19 3.21 -1.79
N LYS A 141 15.08 3.36 -0.82
CA LYS A 141 15.13 4.54 0.08
C LYS A 141 15.22 5.86 -0.69
N ASP A 142 16.05 5.88 -1.73
CA ASP A 142 16.43 7.09 -2.47
C ASP A 142 15.58 7.34 -3.72
N ARG A 143 14.59 6.49 -4.00
CA ARG A 143 13.74 6.60 -5.19
C ARG A 143 12.26 6.73 -4.80
N ASN A 144 11.54 7.56 -5.54
CA ASN A 144 10.11 7.78 -5.32
C ASN A 144 9.21 6.72 -5.99
N ASN A 145 9.77 5.59 -6.39
CA ASN A 145 8.99 4.49 -6.92
C ASN A 145 8.26 3.80 -5.78
N LEU A 146 6.94 3.80 -5.83
CA LEU A 146 6.08 3.23 -4.81
C LEU A 146 5.57 1.86 -5.22
N HIS A 147 5.34 1.01 -4.22
CA HIS A 147 5.02 -0.39 -4.39
C HIS A 147 4.02 -0.86 -3.33
N PHE A 148 3.02 -1.61 -3.77
CA PHE A 148 2.13 -2.34 -2.88
C PHE A 148 2.71 -3.71 -2.62
N VAL A 149 2.75 -4.11 -1.34
CA VAL A 149 3.25 -5.42 -0.95
C VAL A 149 2.52 -5.92 0.31
N PRO A 150 2.09 -7.20 0.38
CA PRO A 150 1.53 -7.78 1.58
C PRO A 150 2.59 -8.02 2.65
N VAL A 151 2.32 -7.57 3.87
CA VAL A 151 3.04 -7.95 5.09
C VAL A 151 2.33 -9.16 5.68
N VAL A 152 3.06 -10.23 5.92
CA VAL A 152 2.54 -11.53 6.38
C VAL A 152 3.09 -11.94 7.74
N GLY A 153 4.07 -11.20 8.25
CA GLY A 153 4.65 -11.51 9.55
C GLY A 153 5.67 -10.47 9.98
N TYR A 154 6.14 -10.64 11.19
CA TYR A 154 7.21 -9.87 11.80
C TYR A 154 7.80 -10.60 13.02
N ASP A 155 9.01 -10.25 13.39
CA ASP A 155 9.63 -10.59 14.66
C ASP A 155 10.28 -9.36 15.32
N LYS A 156 11.33 -9.57 16.12
CA LYS A 156 12.08 -8.48 16.77
C LYS A 156 12.97 -7.70 15.81
N GLU A 157 13.37 -8.30 14.70
CA GLU A 157 14.37 -7.78 13.77
C GLU A 157 13.80 -7.45 12.39
N TYR A 158 12.80 -8.22 11.92
CA TYR A 158 12.34 -8.18 10.53
C TYR A 158 10.83 -8.03 10.40
N PHE A 159 10.41 -7.47 9.25
CA PHE A 159 9.11 -7.71 8.64
C PHE A 159 9.24 -8.72 7.50
N TYR A 160 8.24 -9.59 7.36
CA TYR A 160 8.15 -10.63 6.33
C TYR A 160 7.13 -10.21 5.28
N LEU A 161 7.56 -10.14 4.01
CA LEU A 161 6.77 -9.61 2.90
C LEU A 161 6.59 -10.68 1.82
N SER A 162 5.41 -10.70 1.20
CA SER A 162 5.13 -11.43 -0.02
C SER A 162 5.44 -10.52 -1.22
N GLU A 163 6.67 -10.59 -1.72
CA GLU A 163 7.24 -9.67 -2.70
C GLU A 163 7.02 -10.16 -4.14
N SER A 164 6.44 -9.31 -4.97
CA SER A 164 6.23 -9.59 -6.39
C SER A 164 7.32 -9.04 -7.31
N LEU A 165 8.22 -8.20 -6.82
CA LEU A 165 9.37 -7.69 -7.58
C LEU A 165 10.58 -8.62 -7.42
N ARG A 166 10.95 -9.34 -8.48
CA ARG A 166 12.03 -10.35 -8.48
C ARG A 166 13.34 -9.84 -7.86
N HIS A 167 13.73 -8.62 -8.14
CA HIS A 167 14.99 -8.05 -7.68
C HIS A 167 15.00 -7.68 -6.18
N LEU A 168 13.86 -7.74 -5.51
CA LEU A 168 13.72 -7.50 -4.06
C LEU A 168 13.56 -8.79 -3.26
N VAL A 169 13.40 -9.93 -3.92
CA VAL A 169 13.34 -11.25 -3.29
C VAL A 169 14.72 -11.57 -2.67
N ASN A 170 14.77 -11.91 -1.39
CA ASN A 170 16.01 -12.16 -0.67
C ASN A 170 15.99 -13.40 0.22
N CYS A 171 14.91 -14.15 0.24
CA CYS A 171 14.79 -15.42 0.98
C CYS A 171 13.68 -16.28 0.40
N ASN A 172 13.60 -17.53 0.86
CA ASN A 172 12.53 -18.47 0.60
C ASN A 172 11.94 -18.93 1.92
N ASP A 173 10.64 -19.19 1.95
CA ASP A 173 9.90 -19.79 3.06
C ASP A 173 9.27 -21.10 2.60
N ASP A 174 9.33 -22.15 3.40
CA ASP A 174 8.84 -23.50 3.08
C ASP A 174 7.32 -23.52 2.72
N ASN A 175 6.57 -22.59 3.30
CA ASN A 175 5.12 -22.43 3.03
C ASN A 175 4.82 -21.42 1.91
N ASN A 176 5.83 -20.87 1.25
CA ASN A 176 5.66 -19.76 0.29
C ASN A 176 4.83 -18.59 0.84
N SER A 177 4.87 -18.38 2.16
CA SER A 177 4.13 -17.28 2.79
C SER A 177 4.82 -15.94 2.54
N TYR A 178 6.16 -15.94 2.51
CA TYR A 178 6.98 -14.75 2.23
C TYR A 178 8.23 -15.15 1.44
N ASN A 179 8.81 -14.15 0.77
CA ASN A 179 10.06 -14.29 0.01
C ASN A 179 10.98 -13.06 0.16
N ARG A 180 10.62 -12.15 1.09
CA ARG A 180 11.44 -10.98 1.43
C ARG A 180 11.41 -10.71 2.93
N LYS A 181 12.60 -10.60 3.53
CA LYS A 181 12.83 -10.12 4.89
C LYS A 181 13.37 -8.70 4.82
N VAL A 182 12.76 -7.78 5.56
CA VAL A 182 13.19 -6.39 5.61
C VAL A 182 13.45 -6.01 7.07
N PRO A 183 14.68 -5.56 7.42
CA PRO A 183 14.97 -5.08 8.77
C PRO A 183 14.00 -3.98 9.20
N ILE A 184 13.58 -3.99 10.47
CA ILE A 184 12.54 -3.06 10.98
C ILE A 184 12.89 -1.59 10.70
N ASN A 185 14.16 -1.20 10.90
CA ASN A 185 14.58 0.18 10.66
C ASN A 185 14.50 0.55 9.18
N GLU A 186 14.91 -0.37 8.29
CA GLU A 186 14.78 -0.17 6.85
C GLU A 186 13.30 -0.12 6.43
N PHE A 187 12.48 -1.03 6.91
CA PHE A 187 11.05 -1.03 6.65
C PHE A 187 10.39 0.31 7.04
N LYS A 188 10.75 0.85 8.21
CA LYS A 188 10.25 2.15 8.67
C LYS A 188 10.60 3.28 7.70
N GLU A 189 11.81 3.28 7.14
CA GLU A 189 12.22 4.27 6.13
C GLU A 189 11.50 4.08 4.80
N LEU A 190 11.35 2.85 4.32
CA LEU A 190 10.61 2.54 3.09
C LEU A 190 9.13 2.89 3.22
N TRP A 191 8.53 2.65 4.37
CA TRP A 191 7.12 2.89 4.62
C TRP A 191 6.78 4.37 4.88
N ASN A 192 7.76 5.14 5.35
CA ASN A 192 7.62 6.58 5.51
C ASN A 192 7.81 7.29 4.17
N VAL A 193 6.79 7.24 3.33
CA VAL A 193 6.77 7.88 2.02
C VAL A 193 6.62 9.40 2.20
N LYS A 194 7.76 10.10 2.28
CA LYS A 194 7.80 11.57 2.31
C LYS A 194 7.99 12.09 0.89
N ASN A 195 6.91 12.42 0.22
CA ASN A 195 6.94 13.10 -1.07
C ASN A 195 5.85 14.17 -1.06
N ILE A 196 6.16 15.38 -1.55
CA ILE A 196 5.24 16.51 -1.57
C ILE A 196 3.95 16.19 -2.35
N ASN A 197 4.06 15.36 -3.39
CA ASN A 197 2.92 14.91 -4.18
C ASN A 197 2.17 13.71 -3.59
N MET A 198 2.65 13.17 -2.45
CA MET A 198 2.18 11.89 -1.89
C MET A 198 2.09 11.93 -0.36
N LEU A 199 1.80 13.08 0.23
CA LEU A 199 1.73 13.29 1.69
C LEU A 199 0.76 12.33 2.39
N LEU A 200 -0.28 11.86 1.69
CA LEU A 200 -1.30 10.98 2.24
C LEU A 200 -0.91 9.50 2.25
N TYR A 201 0.20 9.11 1.63
CA TYR A 201 0.62 7.70 1.54
C TYR A 201 1.56 7.25 2.66
N SER A 202 2.13 8.18 3.40
CA SER A 202 3.10 7.87 4.44
C SER A 202 2.47 7.01 5.54
N ASN A 203 3.09 5.86 5.83
CA ASN A 203 2.67 4.92 6.87
C ASN A 203 1.25 4.39 6.68
N THR A 204 0.83 4.16 5.42
CA THR A 204 -0.52 3.69 5.11
C THR A 204 -0.56 2.19 4.84
N TYR A 205 -1.71 1.58 5.18
CA TYR A 205 -1.96 0.17 4.95
C TYR A 205 -3.45 -0.14 4.75
N ILE A 206 -3.72 -1.25 4.05
CA ILE A 206 -5.07 -1.75 3.81
C ILE A 206 -5.23 -3.06 4.57
N THR A 207 -6.26 -3.13 5.42
CA THR A 207 -6.70 -4.36 6.07
C THR A 207 -7.90 -4.96 5.34
N VAL A 208 -8.00 -6.28 5.40
CA VAL A 208 -9.06 -7.06 4.74
C VAL A 208 -9.68 -8.01 5.74
N HIS A 209 -10.99 -8.05 5.77
CA HIS A 209 -11.76 -8.88 6.69
C HIS A 209 -12.90 -9.57 5.94
N THR A 210 -13.24 -10.79 6.33
CA THR A 210 -14.49 -11.43 5.92
C THR A 210 -15.68 -10.64 6.48
N ILE A 211 -16.75 -10.54 5.71
CA ILE A 211 -18.03 -10.09 6.25
C ILE A 211 -18.58 -11.28 7.03
N GLN A 212 -18.57 -11.21 8.35
CA GLN A 212 -19.29 -12.21 9.15
C GLN A 212 -20.77 -12.08 8.79
N SER A 213 -21.34 -13.15 8.27
CA SER A 213 -22.79 -13.33 8.03
C SER A 213 -23.54 -13.40 9.36
#